data_02dd9fe460186ab05443ccef15ca0fb4
#
_entry.id   02dd9fe460186ab05443ccef15ca0fb4
#
_cell.length_a   1.000
_cell.length_b   1.000
_cell.length_c   1.000
_cell.angle_alpha   90.00
_cell.angle_beta   90.00
_cell.angle_gamma   90.00
#
_symmetry.space_group_name_H-M   'P 1'
#
loop_
_entity.id
_entity.type
_entity.pdbx_description
1 polymer ?
#
loop_
_entity_poly.entity_id
_entity_poly.type
_entity_poly.pdbx_seq_one_letter_code
_entity_poly.pdbx_strand_id
1 'polypeptide(L)'
;MKNYNIFLFLIILFNNSIAYSESKYIDIDFILNNSIVGKSLNDELGSLEKNKKSIFQEKEKMFLNEERQILSKKKLLNEDKFNKEILALRKKVDTYNKEKKNFFDELNKKKVNYTKIILKELNVIISEYVKKNDISIVLSKKNIVVAKKNLDIT
;
A
#
# COMPACT_ATOMS: atom_id res chain seq x y z
N MET A 1 48.28 11.76 53.68
CA MET A 1 47.92 10.78 52.67
C MET A 1 46.43 10.39 52.62
N LYS A 2 45.57 10.91 53.51
CA LYS A 2 44.14 10.54 53.58
C LYS A 2 43.21 11.30 52.60
N ASN A 3 43.65 12.46 52.09
CA ASN A 3 42.82 13.33 51.27
C ASN A 3 42.90 13.04 49.75
N TYR A 4 43.92 12.34 49.28
CA TYR A 4 44.07 11.95 47.86
C TYR A 4 43.04 10.91 47.42
N ASN A 5 42.69 9.99 48.31
CA ASN A 5 41.69 8.96 47.96
C ASN A 5 40.28 9.54 47.82
N ILE A 6 39.94 10.59 48.53
CA ILE A 6 38.64 11.27 48.42
C ILE A 6 38.55 12.03 47.10
N PHE A 7 39.64 12.68 46.68
CA PHE A 7 39.71 13.42 45.41
C PHE A 7 39.65 12.48 44.21
N LEU A 8 40.32 11.33 44.28
CA LEU A 8 40.25 10.28 43.23
C LEU A 8 38.85 9.68 43.11
N PHE A 9 38.16 9.49 44.23
CA PHE A 9 36.78 8.98 44.26
C PHE A 9 35.77 9.98 43.70
N LEU A 10 36.00 11.28 43.90
CA LEU A 10 35.17 12.35 43.34
C LEU A 10 35.28 12.46 41.82
N ILE A 11 36.47 12.19 41.22
CA ILE A 11 36.70 12.23 39.78
C ILE A 11 35.96 11.08 39.08
N ILE A 12 35.82 9.91 39.72
CA ILE A 12 35.09 8.76 39.16
C ILE A 12 33.58 9.01 39.10
N LEU A 13 33.04 9.82 40.02
CA LEU A 13 31.59 10.13 40.03
C LEU A 13 31.14 11.10 38.94
N PHE A 14 32.07 11.85 38.30
CA PHE A 14 31.76 12.79 37.24
C PHE A 14 31.76 12.20 35.81
N ASN A 15 32.18 10.94 35.64
CA ASN A 15 32.05 10.25 34.34
C ASN A 15 30.64 9.69 34.11
N ASN A 16 29.59 10.48 34.35
CA ASN A 16 28.27 10.18 33.86
C ASN A 16 28.26 10.47 32.36
N SER A 17 28.57 9.47 31.56
CA SER A 17 28.29 9.51 30.12
C SER A 17 26.78 9.68 29.96
N ILE A 18 26.34 10.87 29.60
CA ILE A 18 24.97 11.12 29.18
C ILE A 18 24.81 10.30 27.89
N ALA A 19 24.23 9.15 28.00
CA ALA A 19 23.82 8.38 26.83
C ALA A 19 22.76 9.18 26.07
N TYR A 20 23.17 9.89 25.03
CA TYR A 20 22.26 10.54 24.12
C TYR A 20 21.53 9.41 23.34
N SER A 21 20.29 9.15 23.72
CA SER A 21 19.42 8.30 22.94
C SER A 21 19.10 9.00 21.63
N GLU A 22 19.67 8.51 20.53
CA GLU A 22 19.43 9.10 19.22
C GLU A 22 18.08 8.62 18.64
N SER A 23 17.19 9.56 18.33
CA SER A 23 15.93 9.30 17.65
C SER A 23 16.07 9.64 16.17
N LYS A 24 15.61 8.76 15.32
CA LYS A 24 15.58 8.95 13.85
C LYS A 24 14.15 8.81 13.32
N TYR A 25 13.93 9.18 12.07
CA TYR A 25 12.67 8.91 11.39
C TYR A 25 12.89 8.43 9.96
N ILE A 26 11.87 7.75 9.43
CA ILE A 26 11.88 7.15 8.10
C ILE A 26 10.56 7.40 7.38
N ASP A 27 10.62 7.71 6.09
CA ASP A 27 9.46 7.87 5.21
C ASP A 27 9.14 6.54 4.52
N ILE A 28 8.32 5.73 5.18
CA ILE A 28 7.92 4.42 4.67
C ILE A 28 7.15 4.55 3.34
N ASP A 29 6.29 5.56 3.21
CA ASP A 29 5.49 5.75 2.00
C ASP A 29 6.39 6.15 0.82
N PHE A 30 7.43 6.95 1.07
CA PHE A 30 8.44 7.27 0.07
C PHE A 30 9.17 6.00 -0.40
N ILE A 31 9.61 5.14 0.52
CA ILE A 31 10.30 3.88 0.20
C ILE A 31 9.39 2.95 -0.61
N LEU A 32 8.14 2.75 -0.18
CA LEU A 32 7.18 1.91 -0.89
C LEU A 32 6.90 2.39 -2.32
N ASN A 33 6.98 3.70 -2.58
CA ASN A 33 6.70 4.25 -3.90
C ASN A 33 7.96 4.45 -4.76
N ASN A 34 9.15 4.55 -4.16
CA ASN A 34 10.38 4.94 -4.88
C ASN A 34 11.46 3.86 -4.92
N SER A 35 11.41 2.85 -4.05
CA SER A 35 12.32 1.71 -4.15
C SER A 35 12.12 0.94 -5.46
N ILE A 36 13.15 0.23 -5.91
CA ILE A 36 13.07 -0.61 -7.12
C ILE A 36 11.90 -1.59 -7.03
N VAL A 37 11.77 -2.27 -5.90
CA VAL A 37 10.70 -3.25 -5.66
C VAL A 37 9.34 -2.58 -5.61
N GLY A 38 9.22 -1.44 -4.92
CA GLY A 38 7.96 -0.68 -4.82
C GLY A 38 7.48 -0.16 -6.18
N LYS A 39 8.40 0.39 -6.99
CA LYS A 39 8.09 0.83 -8.37
C LYS A 39 7.66 -0.34 -9.24
N SER A 40 8.42 -1.43 -9.25
CA SER A 40 8.09 -2.63 -10.03
C SER A 40 6.70 -3.17 -9.68
N LEU A 41 6.37 -3.21 -8.40
CA LEU A 41 5.05 -3.62 -7.93
C LEU A 41 3.93 -2.67 -8.41
N ASN A 42 4.14 -1.35 -8.26
CA ASN A 42 3.16 -0.36 -8.68
C ASN A 42 2.93 -0.41 -10.20
N ASP A 43 3.98 -0.61 -10.99
CA ASP A 43 3.91 -0.73 -12.45
C ASP A 43 3.17 -2.02 -12.87
N GLU A 44 3.45 -3.15 -12.22
CA GLU A 44 2.77 -4.42 -12.48
C GLU A 44 1.26 -4.32 -12.17
N LEU A 45 0.92 -3.87 -10.95
CA LEU A 45 -0.48 -3.73 -10.52
C LEU A 45 -1.22 -2.69 -11.35
N GLY A 46 -0.58 -1.56 -11.68
CA GLY A 46 -1.15 -0.52 -12.53
C GLY A 46 -1.41 -1.00 -13.96
N SER A 47 -0.49 -1.78 -14.54
CA SER A 47 -0.66 -2.39 -15.86
C SER A 47 -1.81 -3.39 -15.87
N LEU A 48 -1.89 -4.24 -14.84
CA LEU A 48 -2.97 -5.21 -14.68
C LEU A 48 -4.34 -4.52 -14.55
N GLU A 49 -4.42 -3.47 -13.73
CA GLU A 49 -5.64 -2.67 -13.55
C GLU A 49 -6.05 -2.00 -14.85
N LYS A 50 -5.12 -1.33 -15.54
CA LYS A 50 -5.37 -0.64 -16.81
C LYS A 50 -5.91 -1.59 -17.88
N ASN A 51 -5.28 -2.75 -18.05
CA ASN A 51 -5.69 -3.75 -19.03
C ASN A 51 -7.10 -4.27 -18.73
N LYS A 52 -7.37 -4.60 -17.47
CA LYS A 52 -8.68 -5.14 -17.09
C LYS A 52 -9.79 -4.09 -17.15
N LYS A 53 -9.47 -2.83 -16.83
CA LYS A 53 -10.38 -1.70 -16.96
C LYS A 53 -10.82 -1.48 -18.40
N SER A 54 -9.90 -1.60 -19.38
CA SER A 54 -10.24 -1.54 -20.81
C SER A 54 -11.23 -2.65 -21.21
N ILE A 55 -10.96 -3.89 -20.78
CA ILE A 55 -11.86 -5.02 -21.04
C ILE A 55 -13.26 -4.80 -20.43
N PHE A 56 -13.31 -4.25 -19.21
CA PHE A 56 -14.58 -3.93 -18.56
C PHE A 56 -15.34 -2.84 -19.31
N GLN A 57 -14.66 -1.80 -19.78
CA GLN A 57 -15.29 -0.73 -20.59
C GLN A 57 -15.84 -1.26 -21.92
N GLU A 58 -15.15 -2.17 -22.57
CA GLU A 58 -15.64 -2.82 -23.78
C GLU A 58 -16.90 -3.67 -23.51
N LYS A 59 -16.90 -4.48 -22.44
CA LYS A 59 -18.09 -5.24 -22.02
C LYS A 59 -19.28 -4.32 -21.72
N GLU A 60 -19.07 -3.20 -21.04
CA GLU A 60 -20.12 -2.21 -20.74
C GLU A 60 -20.72 -1.64 -22.03
N LYS A 61 -19.88 -1.28 -23.02
CA LYS A 61 -20.38 -0.84 -24.33
C LYS A 61 -21.18 -1.91 -25.05
N MET A 62 -20.73 -3.18 -24.95
CA MET A 62 -21.47 -4.30 -25.54
C MET A 62 -22.86 -4.47 -24.91
N PHE A 63 -22.96 -4.38 -23.58
CA PHE A 63 -24.27 -4.46 -22.89
C PHE A 63 -25.20 -3.31 -23.25
N LEU A 64 -24.68 -2.08 -23.34
CA LEU A 64 -25.47 -0.94 -23.81
C LEU A 64 -25.99 -1.13 -25.25
N ASN A 65 -25.19 -1.70 -26.13
CA ASN A 65 -25.61 -1.99 -27.49
C ASN A 65 -26.66 -3.12 -27.53
N GLU A 66 -26.46 -4.18 -26.75
CA GLU A 66 -27.44 -5.29 -26.62
C GLU A 66 -28.77 -4.77 -26.08
N GLU A 67 -28.74 -3.93 -25.05
CA GLU A 67 -29.96 -3.30 -24.52
C GLU A 67 -30.70 -2.48 -25.59
N ARG A 68 -30.00 -1.63 -26.34
CA ARG A 68 -30.60 -0.86 -27.44
C ARG A 68 -31.24 -1.75 -28.50
N GLN A 69 -30.58 -2.84 -28.85
CA GLN A 69 -31.12 -3.82 -29.80
C GLN A 69 -32.40 -4.50 -29.30
N ILE A 70 -32.43 -4.89 -28.02
CA ILE A 70 -33.62 -5.47 -27.40
C ILE A 70 -34.77 -4.45 -27.39
N LEU A 71 -34.48 -3.21 -26.96
CA LEU A 71 -35.49 -2.16 -26.93
C LEU A 71 -36.05 -1.81 -28.32
N SER A 72 -35.20 -1.81 -29.37
CA SER A 72 -35.65 -1.55 -30.74
C SER A 72 -36.64 -2.58 -31.25
N LYS A 73 -36.54 -3.82 -30.76
CA LYS A 73 -37.43 -4.94 -31.11
C LYS A 73 -38.71 -5.02 -30.27
N LYS A 74 -38.88 -4.17 -29.28
CA LYS A 74 -40.01 -4.20 -28.33
C LYS A 74 -41.38 -4.26 -29.01
N LYS A 75 -41.56 -3.54 -30.13
CA LYS A 75 -42.82 -3.55 -30.90
C LYS A 75 -43.02 -4.76 -31.81
N LEU A 76 -41.95 -5.51 -32.07
CA LEU A 76 -41.93 -6.65 -32.99
C LEU A 76 -41.99 -7.99 -32.26
N LEU A 77 -41.58 -8.03 -31.01
CA LEU A 77 -41.59 -9.24 -30.19
C LEU A 77 -42.89 -9.32 -29.38
N ASN A 78 -43.34 -10.54 -29.13
CA ASN A 78 -44.37 -10.74 -28.11
C ASN A 78 -43.72 -10.49 -26.71
N GLU A 79 -44.58 -10.22 -25.72
CA GLU A 79 -44.18 -9.84 -24.38
C GLU A 79 -43.27 -10.91 -23.72
N ASP A 80 -43.56 -12.18 -23.88
CA ASP A 80 -42.78 -13.28 -23.31
C ASP A 80 -41.35 -13.32 -23.86
N LYS A 81 -41.19 -13.15 -25.17
CA LYS A 81 -39.88 -13.14 -25.83
C LYS A 81 -39.06 -11.90 -25.40
N PHE A 82 -39.71 -10.73 -25.37
CA PHE A 82 -39.06 -9.51 -24.91
C PHE A 82 -38.57 -9.65 -23.47
N ASN A 83 -39.42 -10.15 -22.57
CA ASN A 83 -39.06 -10.37 -21.16
C ASN A 83 -37.90 -11.37 -20.99
N LYS A 84 -37.89 -12.45 -21.79
CA LYS A 84 -36.78 -13.42 -21.79
C LYS A 84 -35.43 -12.76 -22.18
N GLU A 85 -35.43 -11.94 -23.25
CA GLU A 85 -34.22 -11.24 -23.69
C GLU A 85 -33.71 -10.25 -22.60
N ILE A 86 -34.62 -9.49 -21.98
CA ILE A 86 -34.26 -8.58 -20.86
C ILE A 86 -33.69 -9.34 -19.66
N LEU A 87 -34.33 -10.47 -19.28
CA LEU A 87 -33.82 -11.27 -18.16
C LEU A 87 -32.46 -11.88 -18.47
N ALA A 88 -32.22 -12.32 -19.70
CA ALA A 88 -30.92 -12.83 -20.13
C ALA A 88 -29.82 -11.74 -20.04
N LEU A 89 -30.11 -10.54 -20.51
CA LEU A 89 -29.19 -9.42 -20.41
C LEU A 89 -28.90 -9.05 -18.94
N ARG A 90 -29.92 -8.96 -18.10
CA ARG A 90 -29.74 -8.71 -16.65
C ARG A 90 -28.81 -9.75 -16.02
N LYS A 91 -28.99 -11.03 -16.31
CA LYS A 91 -28.12 -12.10 -15.80
C LYS A 91 -26.66 -11.92 -16.24
N LYS A 92 -26.43 -11.50 -17.50
CA LYS A 92 -25.08 -11.19 -18.01
C LYS A 92 -24.46 -10.02 -17.25
N VAL A 93 -25.22 -8.94 -17.03
CA VAL A 93 -24.77 -7.74 -16.29
C VAL A 93 -24.48 -8.09 -14.82
N ASP A 94 -25.31 -8.91 -14.18
CA ASP A 94 -25.08 -9.35 -12.80
C ASP A 94 -23.80 -10.18 -12.68
N THR A 95 -23.56 -11.09 -13.63
CA THR A 95 -22.33 -11.88 -13.67
C THR A 95 -21.11 -10.99 -13.88
N TYR A 96 -21.21 -10.02 -14.79
CA TYR A 96 -20.18 -9.04 -15.04
C TYR A 96 -19.86 -8.19 -13.80
N ASN A 97 -20.86 -7.70 -13.10
CA ASN A 97 -20.68 -6.90 -11.88
C ASN A 97 -19.95 -7.71 -10.78
N LYS A 98 -20.27 -8.99 -10.64
CA LYS A 98 -19.55 -9.90 -9.74
C LYS A 98 -18.11 -10.10 -10.17
N GLU A 99 -17.85 -10.34 -11.46
CA GLU A 99 -16.50 -10.47 -12.02
C GLU A 99 -15.67 -9.20 -11.75
N LYS A 100 -16.25 -8.03 -12.04
CA LYS A 100 -15.62 -6.73 -11.83
C LYS A 100 -15.26 -6.51 -10.36
N LYS A 101 -16.21 -6.75 -9.46
CA LYS A 101 -15.98 -6.63 -8.01
C LYS A 101 -14.87 -7.57 -7.54
N ASN A 102 -14.95 -8.86 -7.90
CA ASN A 102 -13.95 -9.85 -7.49
C ASN A 102 -12.55 -9.48 -7.97
N PHE A 103 -12.42 -8.98 -9.19
CA PHE A 103 -11.14 -8.54 -9.72
C PHE A 103 -10.52 -7.43 -8.85
N PHE A 104 -11.29 -6.39 -8.50
CA PHE A 104 -10.75 -5.29 -7.69
C PHE A 104 -10.48 -5.73 -6.24
N ASP A 105 -11.28 -6.62 -5.69
CA ASP A 105 -11.04 -7.19 -4.36
C ASP A 105 -9.73 -8.00 -4.35
N GLU A 106 -9.47 -8.81 -5.37
CA GLU A 106 -8.24 -9.58 -5.51
C GLU A 106 -7.02 -8.69 -5.77
N LEU A 107 -7.17 -7.66 -6.61
CA LEU A 107 -6.10 -6.68 -6.85
C LEU A 107 -5.69 -5.99 -5.55
N ASN A 108 -6.68 -5.57 -4.76
CA ASN A 108 -6.43 -4.96 -3.46
C ASN A 108 -5.76 -5.93 -2.48
N LYS A 109 -6.21 -7.19 -2.42
CA LYS A 109 -5.56 -8.23 -1.60
C LYS A 109 -4.10 -8.44 -2.01
N LYS A 110 -3.80 -8.50 -3.31
CA LYS A 110 -2.43 -8.59 -3.82
C LYS A 110 -1.60 -7.40 -3.35
N LYS A 111 -2.09 -6.17 -3.54
CA LYS A 111 -1.41 -4.94 -3.11
C LYS A 111 -1.08 -4.98 -1.61
N VAL A 112 -2.05 -5.33 -0.77
CA VAL A 112 -1.86 -5.44 0.69
C VAL A 112 -0.81 -6.51 1.03
N ASN A 113 -0.87 -7.69 0.40
CA ASN A 113 0.08 -8.76 0.67
C ASN A 113 1.51 -8.38 0.28
N TYR A 114 1.72 -7.81 -0.91
CA TYR A 114 3.03 -7.35 -1.34
C TYR A 114 3.57 -6.23 -0.45
N THR A 115 2.71 -5.28 -0.07
CA THR A 115 3.11 -4.23 0.88
C THR A 115 3.58 -4.83 2.21
N LYS A 116 2.88 -5.85 2.73
CA LYS A 116 3.29 -6.54 3.97
C LYS A 116 4.66 -7.21 3.82
N ILE A 117 4.93 -7.84 2.67
CA ILE A 117 6.22 -8.48 2.40
C ILE A 117 7.34 -7.43 2.38
N ILE A 118 7.15 -6.33 1.64
CA ILE A 118 8.14 -5.24 1.57
C ILE A 118 8.39 -4.65 2.96
N LEU A 119 7.35 -4.41 3.75
CA LEU A 119 7.48 -3.88 5.11
C LEU A 119 8.22 -4.84 6.04
N LYS A 120 8.02 -6.15 5.88
CA LYS A 120 8.74 -7.16 6.66
C LYS A 120 10.24 -7.10 6.38
N GLU A 121 10.64 -7.09 5.10
CA GLU A 121 12.05 -6.99 4.70
C GLU A 121 12.66 -5.64 5.11
N LEU A 122 11.92 -4.55 4.93
CA LEU A 122 12.35 -3.22 5.37
C LEU A 122 12.61 -3.19 6.88
N ASN A 123 11.78 -3.87 7.68
CA ASN A 123 11.93 -3.92 9.13
C ASN A 123 13.23 -4.63 9.54
N VAL A 124 13.65 -5.67 8.80
CA VAL A 124 14.93 -6.33 9.00
C VAL A 124 16.08 -5.35 8.75
N ILE A 125 16.06 -4.64 7.61
CA ILE A 125 17.08 -3.66 7.23
C ILE A 125 17.17 -2.54 8.26
N ILE A 126 16.02 -1.99 8.69
CA ILE A 126 15.98 -0.94 9.72
C ILE A 126 16.56 -1.45 11.04
N SER A 127 16.23 -2.68 11.44
CA SER A 127 16.72 -3.26 12.70
C SER A 127 18.24 -3.43 12.71
N GLU A 128 18.82 -3.85 11.59
CA GLU A 128 20.28 -3.94 11.44
C GLU A 128 20.94 -2.54 11.47
N TYR A 129 20.35 -1.58 10.76
CA TYR A 129 20.82 -0.21 10.74
C TYR A 129 20.80 0.44 12.13
N VAL A 130 19.72 0.25 12.88
CA VAL A 130 19.53 0.74 14.25
C VAL A 130 20.62 0.18 15.17
N LYS A 131 20.86 -1.14 15.12
CA LYS A 131 21.92 -1.78 15.92
C LYS A 131 23.32 -1.25 15.58
N LYS A 132 23.61 -1.10 14.29
CA LYS A 132 24.94 -0.66 13.83
C LYS A 132 25.24 0.79 14.20
N ASN A 133 24.22 1.65 14.28
CA ASN A 133 24.37 3.09 14.51
C ASN A 133 23.95 3.54 15.91
N ASP A 134 23.73 2.61 16.83
CA ASP A 134 23.31 2.88 18.22
C ASP A 134 22.09 3.81 18.33
N ILE A 135 21.12 3.62 17.43
CA ILE A 135 19.88 4.37 17.40
C ILE A 135 18.90 3.74 18.37
N SER A 136 18.30 4.55 19.24
CA SER A 136 17.38 4.05 20.25
C SER A 136 15.93 3.89 19.75
N ILE A 137 15.52 4.77 18.82
CA ILE A 137 14.16 4.76 18.28
C ILE A 137 14.12 5.25 16.84
N VAL A 138 13.31 4.60 16.01
CA VAL A 138 12.95 5.05 14.66
C VAL A 138 11.46 5.28 14.58
N LEU A 139 11.06 6.48 14.19
CA LEU A 139 9.67 6.90 14.06
C LEU A 139 9.26 6.92 12.59
N SER A 140 7.99 6.68 12.31
CA SER A 140 7.44 6.92 10.97
C SER A 140 7.26 8.42 10.74
N LYS A 141 7.75 8.95 9.62
CA LYS A 141 7.63 10.37 9.25
C LYS A 141 6.20 10.89 9.29
N LYS A 142 5.23 10.06 8.91
CA LYS A 142 3.80 10.43 8.97
C LYS A 142 3.27 10.78 10.37
N ASN A 143 3.98 10.35 11.43
CA ASN A 143 3.61 10.60 12.81
C ASN A 143 4.40 11.80 13.41
N ILE A 144 5.18 12.51 12.58
CA ILE A 144 6.05 13.61 13.01
C ILE A 144 5.53 14.90 12.40
N VAL A 145 5.29 15.89 13.26
CA VAL A 145 4.86 17.23 12.82
C VAL A 145 6.05 18.08 12.38
N VAL A 146 7.15 18.04 13.16
CA VAL A 146 8.39 18.79 12.89
C VAL A 146 9.60 17.99 13.35
N ALA A 147 10.62 17.91 12.52
CA ALA A 147 11.91 17.30 12.86
C ALA A 147 13.05 17.95 12.07
N LYS A 148 14.27 17.82 12.56
CA LYS A 148 15.46 18.22 11.83
C LYS A 148 15.73 17.24 10.68
N LYS A 149 16.18 17.76 9.53
CA LYS A 149 16.46 16.96 8.32
C LYS A 149 17.55 15.89 8.54
N ASN A 150 18.53 16.15 9.39
CA ASN A 150 19.60 15.20 9.70
C ASN A 150 19.15 13.98 10.51
N LEU A 151 17.89 13.94 10.94
CA LEU A 151 17.28 12.80 11.61
C LEU A 151 16.57 11.86 10.62
N ASP A 152 16.46 12.25 9.35
CA ASP A 152 15.88 11.43 8.27
C ASP A 152 16.89 10.37 7.82
N ILE A 153 16.45 9.10 7.85
CA ILE A 153 17.24 7.93 7.40
C ILE A 153 16.59 7.20 6.23
N THR A 154 15.69 7.88 5.51
CA THR A 154 14.95 7.30 4.37
C THR A 154 15.87 6.89 3.23
#